data_94d2a5cb5998ed27e40c1dae54873f3d
#
_entry.id   94d2a5cb5998ed27e40c1dae54873f3d
#
_cell.length_a   1.000
_cell.length_b   1.000
_cell.length_c   1.000
_cell.angle_alpha   90.00
_cell.angle_beta   90.00
_cell.angle_gamma   90.00
#
_symmetry.space_group_name_H-M   'P 1'
#
loop_
_entity.id
_entity.type
_entity.pdbx_description
1 polymer ?
#
loop_
_entity_poly.entity_id
_entity_poly.type
_entity_poly.pdbx_seq_one_letter_code
_entity_poly.pdbx_strand_id
1 'polypeptide(L)'
;MDVLNALGGGFAVVLTPTNLLLCLVGCLWGTIVGVLPGLGPMAGLTLLLPLTYHLDPAAGLIMLAGIFNGAMYGGSTTSILMRIPGEAASVITCIDGYEMARKGRAGGALAIAAIGSFVGGTVSVIGLMLFAPPLASVMLSVGPAAEFLLMTLALVVVTVVTGGSRIKAGMMVCAGLLIASMGIDFITAVPRFSFGMIELGNGISFTALALGLFGVSEILLSVERLSTIKPIIPTFRSLLPTTRELKDSAAPIGRGTLIGFIFGIIPGVSHVISTFVSYAVERRISKHPEEFGKGAVAGLAGPETANNATTGSGMIPLLVLGIPALPATTILLSAMMIHGIQPGPQLISEHPEIFWGVIASLYVGNLLLLILNLPLVGLFVNLLRIPYSRLAPIVLLLCIIGVYSLNSSQFEIAIVVFF
;
A
#
# COMPACT_ATOMS: atom_id res chain seq x y z
N MET A 1 -14.09 -19.33 -16.79
CA MET A 1 -15.12 -18.72 -15.91
C MET A 1 -15.35 -17.31 -16.40
N ASP A 2 -16.58 -16.90 -16.56
CA ASP A 2 -16.87 -15.51 -16.96
C ASP A 2 -16.41 -14.59 -15.82
N VAL A 3 -15.57 -13.59 -16.12
CA VAL A 3 -14.97 -12.66 -15.15
C VAL A 3 -16.06 -11.98 -14.31
N LEU A 4 -17.20 -11.65 -14.91
CA LEU A 4 -18.31 -11.00 -14.20
C LEU A 4 -18.98 -11.93 -13.20
N ASN A 5 -19.14 -13.20 -13.52
CA ASN A 5 -19.71 -14.19 -12.60
C ASN A 5 -18.73 -14.46 -11.44
N ALA A 6 -17.45 -14.53 -11.73
CA ALA A 6 -16.42 -14.70 -10.70
C ALA A 6 -16.34 -13.48 -9.75
N LEU A 7 -16.43 -12.27 -10.29
CA LEU A 7 -16.54 -11.04 -9.49
C LEU A 7 -17.82 -11.04 -8.64
N GLY A 8 -18.94 -11.53 -9.18
CA GLY A 8 -20.19 -11.73 -8.41
C GLY A 8 -19.98 -12.61 -7.18
N GLY A 9 -19.22 -13.72 -7.34
CA GLY A 9 -18.78 -14.55 -6.21
C GLY A 9 -17.93 -13.76 -5.20
N GLY A 10 -17.00 -12.94 -5.66
CA GLY A 10 -16.21 -12.06 -4.80
C GLY A 10 -17.06 -11.07 -4.01
N PHE A 11 -18.07 -10.46 -4.64
CA PHE A 11 -19.03 -9.61 -3.92
C PHE A 11 -19.84 -10.38 -2.90
N ALA A 12 -20.23 -11.63 -3.16
CA ALA A 12 -20.91 -12.46 -2.18
C ALA A 12 -20.03 -12.72 -0.95
N VAL A 13 -18.70 -12.84 -1.12
CA VAL A 13 -17.75 -12.98 -0.02
C VAL A 13 -17.63 -11.67 0.77
N VAL A 14 -17.40 -10.54 0.13
CA VAL A 14 -17.12 -9.26 0.84
C VAL A 14 -18.38 -8.69 1.50
N LEU A 15 -19.57 -8.93 0.95
CA LEU A 15 -20.83 -8.41 1.49
C LEU A 15 -21.39 -9.24 2.64
N THR A 16 -20.74 -10.32 3.05
CA THR A 16 -21.08 -10.96 4.33
C THR A 16 -20.90 -9.97 5.47
N PRO A 17 -21.75 -9.99 6.51
CA PRO A 17 -21.68 -9.00 7.60
C PRO A 17 -20.29 -8.90 8.24
N THR A 18 -19.63 -10.04 8.45
CA THR A 18 -18.28 -10.09 9.03
C THR A 18 -17.24 -9.45 8.13
N ASN A 19 -17.21 -9.81 6.84
CA ASN A 19 -16.21 -9.30 5.91
C ASN A 19 -16.43 -7.82 5.59
N LEU A 20 -17.69 -7.39 5.50
CA LEU A 20 -18.03 -5.97 5.32
C LEU A 20 -17.61 -5.14 6.54
N LEU A 21 -17.82 -5.65 7.76
CA LEU A 21 -17.36 -5.01 8.99
C LEU A 21 -15.82 -4.93 9.01
N LEU A 22 -15.13 -6.00 8.68
CA LEU A 22 -13.66 -6.03 8.65
C LEU A 22 -13.08 -5.12 7.55
N CYS A 23 -13.74 -5.04 6.38
CA CYS A 23 -13.41 -4.06 5.35
C CYS A 23 -13.55 -2.62 5.88
N LEU A 24 -14.66 -2.32 6.55
CA LEU A 24 -14.88 -1.00 7.17
C LEU A 24 -13.85 -0.71 8.26
N VAL A 25 -13.57 -1.66 9.15
CA VAL A 25 -12.54 -1.53 10.21
C VAL A 25 -11.17 -1.29 9.58
N GLY A 26 -10.83 -2.04 8.53
CA GLY A 26 -9.59 -1.85 7.77
C GLY A 26 -9.50 -0.45 7.17
N CYS A 27 -10.54 0.02 6.48
CA CYS A 27 -10.59 1.36 5.89
C CYS A 27 -10.48 2.47 6.96
N LEU A 28 -11.20 2.31 8.08
CA LEU A 28 -11.14 3.27 9.21
C LEU A 28 -9.74 3.31 9.81
N TRP A 29 -9.19 2.13 10.16
CA TRP A 29 -7.86 2.04 10.74
C TRP A 29 -6.78 2.58 9.79
N GLY A 30 -6.85 2.19 8.52
CA GLY A 30 -5.95 2.70 7.49
C GLY A 30 -6.01 4.23 7.38
N THR A 31 -7.22 4.80 7.32
CA THR A 31 -7.40 6.26 7.29
C THR A 31 -6.81 6.93 8.54
N ILE A 32 -7.04 6.37 9.73
CA ILE A 32 -6.46 6.88 10.99
C ILE A 32 -4.93 6.90 10.91
N VAL A 33 -4.34 5.77 10.52
CA VAL A 33 -2.88 5.61 10.43
C VAL A 33 -2.28 6.52 9.36
N GLY A 34 -2.95 6.66 8.21
CA GLY A 34 -2.52 7.57 7.14
C GLY A 34 -2.59 9.05 7.54
N VAL A 35 -3.62 9.44 8.30
CA VAL A 35 -3.76 10.80 8.83
C VAL A 35 -2.71 11.11 9.89
N LEU A 36 -2.26 10.12 10.65
CA LEU A 36 -1.25 10.34 11.69
C LEU A 36 0.16 10.41 11.08
N PRO A 37 0.82 11.59 11.13
CA PRO A 37 2.12 11.78 10.50
C PRO A 37 3.14 10.76 11.00
N GLY A 38 3.81 10.10 10.07
CA GLY A 38 4.90 9.20 10.39
C GLY A 38 4.53 7.75 10.72
N LEU A 39 3.24 7.40 10.82
CA LEU A 39 2.85 5.99 10.95
C LEU A 39 2.85 5.28 9.60
N GLY A 40 2.22 5.86 8.59
CA GLY A 40 2.16 5.32 7.24
C GLY A 40 1.47 3.94 7.12
N PRO A 41 1.28 3.45 5.89
CA PRO A 41 0.57 2.19 5.64
C PRO A 41 1.27 0.98 6.25
N MET A 42 2.61 1.01 6.32
CA MET A 42 3.40 -0.11 6.82
C MET A 42 3.14 -0.38 8.30
N ALA A 43 3.20 0.66 9.13
CA ALA A 43 2.90 0.53 10.56
C ALA A 43 1.46 0.06 10.81
N GLY A 44 0.50 0.58 10.02
CA GLY A 44 -0.90 0.18 10.12
C GLY A 44 -1.16 -1.28 9.79
N LEU A 45 -0.55 -1.78 8.73
CA LEU A 45 -0.63 -3.18 8.30
C LEU A 45 0.08 -4.10 9.30
N THR A 46 1.31 -3.74 9.68
CA THR A 46 2.13 -4.52 10.62
C THR A 46 1.42 -4.73 11.95
N LEU A 47 0.78 -3.69 12.48
CA LEU A 47 0.09 -3.74 13.76
C LEU A 47 -1.07 -4.74 13.76
N LEU A 48 -1.84 -4.82 12.68
CA LEU A 48 -3.01 -5.68 12.60
C LEU A 48 -2.73 -7.03 11.91
N LEU A 49 -1.55 -7.22 11.34
CA LEU A 49 -1.17 -8.50 10.73
C LEU A 49 -1.34 -9.70 11.68
N PRO A 50 -0.86 -9.66 12.94
CA PRO A 50 -1.03 -10.79 13.85
C PRO A 50 -2.49 -11.10 14.17
N LEU A 51 -3.36 -10.10 14.19
CA LEU A 51 -4.79 -10.30 14.41
C LEU A 51 -5.41 -11.15 13.28
N THR A 52 -4.90 -11.03 12.06
CA THR A 52 -5.42 -11.79 10.91
C THR A 52 -5.27 -13.29 11.07
N TYR A 53 -4.28 -13.76 11.85
CA TYR A 53 -4.06 -15.19 12.11
C TYR A 53 -5.30 -15.91 12.70
N HIS A 54 -6.12 -15.18 13.46
CA HIS A 54 -7.34 -15.72 14.08
C HIS A 54 -8.60 -15.51 13.22
N LEU A 55 -8.46 -14.91 12.04
CA LEU A 55 -9.55 -14.65 11.12
C LEU A 55 -9.57 -15.70 9.99
N ASP A 56 -10.70 -15.81 9.32
CA ASP A 56 -10.75 -16.47 8.03
C ASP A 56 -9.78 -15.79 7.04
N PRO A 57 -9.05 -16.53 6.20
CA PRO A 57 -8.06 -15.97 5.30
C PRO A 57 -8.59 -14.83 4.41
N ALA A 58 -9.78 -14.98 3.83
CA ALA A 58 -10.39 -13.95 3.00
C ALA A 58 -10.70 -12.69 3.83
N ALA A 59 -11.23 -12.87 5.04
CA ALA A 59 -11.56 -11.80 5.96
C ALA A 59 -10.32 -11.01 6.40
N GLY A 60 -9.23 -11.70 6.73
CA GLY A 60 -7.96 -11.09 7.09
C GLY A 60 -7.38 -10.25 5.95
N LEU A 61 -7.36 -10.80 4.73
CA LEU A 61 -6.85 -10.09 3.55
C LEU A 61 -7.73 -8.90 3.14
N ILE A 62 -9.05 -9.02 3.25
CA ILE A 62 -10.01 -7.92 3.03
C ILE A 62 -9.73 -6.77 4.00
N MET A 63 -9.53 -7.07 5.28
CA MET A 63 -9.18 -6.06 6.29
C MET A 63 -7.85 -5.38 5.97
N LEU A 64 -6.81 -6.14 5.66
CA LEU A 64 -5.49 -5.58 5.33
C LEU A 64 -5.50 -4.75 4.04
N ALA A 65 -6.23 -5.18 3.01
CA ALA A 65 -6.42 -4.40 1.79
C ALA A 65 -7.13 -3.05 2.08
N GLY A 66 -8.13 -3.08 2.98
CA GLY A 66 -8.78 -1.87 3.49
C GLY A 66 -7.82 -0.93 4.22
N ILE A 67 -6.92 -1.48 5.06
CA ILE A 67 -5.87 -0.69 5.75
C ILE A 67 -4.94 -0.04 4.75
N PHE A 68 -4.45 -0.79 3.77
CA PHE A 68 -3.54 -0.28 2.76
C PHE A 68 -4.14 0.88 1.98
N ASN A 69 -5.35 0.69 1.41
CA ASN A 69 -6.04 1.76 0.69
C ASN A 69 -6.37 2.95 1.60
N GLY A 70 -6.83 2.67 2.84
CA GLY A 70 -7.17 3.71 3.80
C GLY A 70 -6.01 4.61 4.16
N ALA A 71 -4.81 4.04 4.31
CA ALA A 71 -3.62 4.81 4.61
C ALA A 71 -3.20 5.75 3.46
N MET A 72 -3.40 5.33 2.21
CA MET A 72 -3.15 6.18 1.05
C MET A 72 -4.08 7.41 1.03
N TYR A 73 -5.37 7.21 1.30
CA TYR A 73 -6.32 8.33 1.41
C TYR A 73 -6.02 9.23 2.61
N GLY A 74 -5.76 8.65 3.78
CA GLY A 74 -5.46 9.39 5.01
C GLY A 74 -4.22 10.26 4.90
N GLY A 75 -3.18 9.76 4.23
CA GLY A 75 -1.91 10.46 4.01
C GLY A 75 -2.06 11.78 3.26
N SER A 76 -2.99 11.85 2.31
CA SER A 76 -3.31 13.08 1.57
C SER A 76 -3.87 14.16 2.48
N THR A 77 -4.68 13.79 3.47
CA THR A 77 -5.27 14.75 4.42
C THR A 77 -4.20 15.50 5.20
N THR A 78 -3.22 14.78 5.73
CA THR A 78 -2.10 15.38 6.49
C THR A 78 -1.21 16.23 5.58
N SER A 79 -0.93 15.77 4.38
CA SER A 79 -0.14 16.48 3.38
C SER A 79 -0.76 17.83 3.01
N ILE A 80 -2.08 17.87 2.79
CA ILE A 80 -2.83 19.05 2.43
C ILE A 80 -2.96 20.02 3.62
N LEU A 81 -3.23 19.52 4.83
CA LEU A 81 -3.57 20.39 5.97
C LEU A 81 -2.37 20.83 6.81
N MET A 82 -1.25 20.06 6.78
CA MET A 82 -0.09 20.30 7.63
C MET A 82 1.23 20.47 6.86
N ARG A 83 1.25 20.24 5.55
CA ARG A 83 2.49 20.14 4.74
C ARG A 83 3.44 19.06 5.26
N ILE A 84 2.92 18.05 5.90
CA ILE A 84 3.67 16.89 6.38
C ILE A 84 3.15 15.69 5.62
N PRO A 85 3.98 14.96 4.87
CA PRO A 85 3.51 13.79 4.16
C PRO A 85 3.05 12.72 5.16
N GLY A 86 1.82 12.21 5.00
CA GLY A 86 1.32 11.10 5.81
C GLY A 86 1.99 9.78 5.41
N GLU A 87 2.42 9.70 4.15
CA GLU A 87 3.22 8.59 3.61
C GLU A 87 4.16 9.12 2.50
N ALA A 88 5.14 8.32 2.07
CA ALA A 88 6.21 8.79 1.19
C ALA A 88 5.73 9.33 -0.18
N ALA A 89 4.66 8.77 -0.75
CA ALA A 89 4.14 9.20 -2.04
C ALA A 89 3.41 10.54 -1.96
N SER A 90 2.84 10.87 -0.80
CA SER A 90 2.10 12.12 -0.59
C SER A 90 3.00 13.35 -0.38
N VAL A 91 4.32 13.20 -0.46
CA VAL A 91 5.28 14.33 -0.48
C VAL A 91 4.92 15.33 -1.58
N ILE A 92 4.55 14.87 -2.76
CA ILE A 92 4.15 15.73 -3.87
C ILE A 92 2.85 16.49 -3.56
N THR A 93 1.92 15.86 -2.88
CA THR A 93 0.66 16.46 -2.43
C THR A 93 0.89 17.65 -1.51
N CYS A 94 1.98 17.65 -0.73
CA CYS A 94 2.37 18.79 0.11
C CYS A 94 2.69 20.06 -0.70
N ILE A 95 3.07 19.94 -1.98
CA ILE A 95 3.49 21.08 -2.79
C ILE A 95 2.29 21.96 -3.13
N ASP A 96 1.35 21.44 -3.89
CA ASP A 96 0.21 22.22 -4.36
C ASP A 96 -1.01 22.10 -3.43
N GLY A 97 -1.23 20.93 -2.81
CA GLY A 97 -2.35 20.70 -1.90
C GLY A 97 -2.31 21.62 -0.68
N TYR A 98 -1.14 21.76 -0.05
CA TYR A 98 -0.98 22.68 1.08
C TYR A 98 -1.11 24.15 0.68
N GLU A 99 -0.61 24.56 -0.48
CA GLU A 99 -0.78 25.92 -0.97
C GLU A 99 -2.25 26.25 -1.30
N MET A 100 -3.02 25.28 -1.79
CA MET A 100 -4.49 25.43 -1.90
C MET A 100 -5.11 25.64 -0.53
N ALA A 101 -4.74 24.85 0.46
CA ALA A 101 -5.26 24.97 1.83
C ALA A 101 -4.92 26.34 2.44
N ARG A 102 -3.68 26.83 2.29
CA ARG A 102 -3.27 28.18 2.73
C ARG A 102 -4.09 29.32 2.11
N LYS A 103 -4.53 29.14 0.87
CA LYS A 103 -5.39 30.08 0.15
C LYS A 103 -6.87 29.97 0.52
N GLY A 104 -7.21 29.23 1.60
CA GLY A 104 -8.58 29.03 2.06
C GLY A 104 -9.38 27.97 1.28
N ARG A 105 -8.73 27.19 0.41
CA ARG A 105 -9.33 26.14 -0.44
C ARG A 105 -9.04 24.72 0.07
N ALA A 106 -8.85 24.57 1.39
CA ALA A 106 -8.52 23.28 2.00
C ALA A 106 -9.56 22.20 1.69
N GLY A 107 -10.85 22.52 1.78
CA GLY A 107 -11.92 21.58 1.47
C GLY A 107 -11.96 21.17 0.00
N GLY A 108 -11.79 22.11 -0.92
CA GLY A 108 -11.69 21.81 -2.36
C GLY A 108 -10.49 20.92 -2.68
N ALA A 109 -9.34 21.14 -2.04
CA ALA A 109 -8.15 20.30 -2.20
C ALA A 109 -8.40 18.88 -1.68
N LEU A 110 -8.99 18.72 -0.49
CA LEU A 110 -9.35 17.41 0.07
C LEU A 110 -10.35 16.67 -0.82
N ALA A 111 -11.35 17.37 -1.35
CA ALA A 111 -12.34 16.77 -2.22
C ALA A 111 -11.73 16.30 -3.56
N ILE A 112 -10.86 17.10 -4.18
CA ILE A 112 -10.17 16.73 -5.42
C ILE A 112 -9.26 15.52 -5.17
N ALA A 113 -8.53 15.50 -4.06
CA ALA A 113 -7.70 14.36 -3.66
C ALA A 113 -8.56 13.11 -3.50
N ALA A 114 -9.67 13.16 -2.74
CA ALA A 114 -10.56 12.03 -2.51
C ALA A 114 -11.21 11.52 -3.82
N ILE A 115 -11.68 12.43 -4.69
CA ILE A 115 -12.28 12.08 -5.99
C ILE A 115 -11.22 11.45 -6.90
N GLY A 116 -10.03 12.04 -7.00
CA GLY A 116 -8.93 11.51 -7.79
C GLY A 116 -8.51 10.13 -7.33
N SER A 117 -8.37 9.94 -6.02
CA SER A 117 -8.06 8.66 -5.38
C SER A 117 -9.14 7.61 -5.66
N PHE A 118 -10.42 7.98 -5.56
CA PHE A 118 -11.54 7.09 -5.88
C PHE A 118 -11.53 6.65 -7.35
N VAL A 119 -11.36 7.59 -8.28
CA VAL A 119 -11.32 7.27 -9.72
C VAL A 119 -10.09 6.42 -10.04
N GLY A 120 -8.90 6.82 -9.61
CA GLY A 120 -7.65 6.07 -9.84
C GLY A 120 -7.69 4.67 -9.24
N GLY A 121 -8.14 4.56 -7.99
CA GLY A 121 -8.34 3.27 -7.32
C GLY A 121 -9.34 2.39 -8.06
N THR A 122 -10.53 2.90 -8.38
CA THR A 122 -11.56 2.12 -9.07
C THR A 122 -11.12 1.64 -10.46
N VAL A 123 -10.55 2.53 -11.27
CA VAL A 123 -10.10 2.18 -12.63
C VAL A 123 -8.93 1.21 -12.58
N SER A 124 -8.02 1.33 -11.62
CA SER A 124 -6.93 0.37 -11.47
C SER A 124 -7.42 -1.02 -11.03
N VAL A 125 -8.47 -1.10 -10.22
CA VAL A 125 -9.11 -2.38 -9.85
C VAL A 125 -9.85 -2.99 -11.03
N ILE A 126 -10.48 -2.19 -11.92
CA ILE A 126 -11.00 -2.68 -13.20
C ILE A 126 -9.86 -3.27 -14.04
N GLY A 127 -8.72 -2.58 -14.12
CA GLY A 127 -7.54 -3.10 -14.77
C GLY A 127 -7.04 -4.41 -14.15
N LEU A 128 -6.94 -4.48 -12.82
CA LEU A 128 -6.59 -5.72 -12.10
C LEU A 128 -7.55 -6.86 -12.48
N MET A 129 -8.86 -6.63 -12.41
CA MET A 129 -9.89 -7.61 -12.74
C MET A 129 -9.77 -8.13 -14.20
N LEU A 130 -9.46 -7.26 -15.14
CA LEU A 130 -9.39 -7.61 -16.57
C LEU A 130 -8.05 -8.25 -16.96
N PHE A 131 -6.94 -7.79 -16.40
CA PHE A 131 -5.59 -8.24 -16.79
C PHE A 131 -5.07 -9.41 -15.97
N ALA A 132 -5.51 -9.60 -14.71
CA ALA A 132 -4.99 -10.66 -13.86
C ALA A 132 -5.31 -12.08 -14.39
N PRO A 133 -6.55 -12.43 -14.82
CA PRO A 133 -6.85 -13.77 -15.32
C PRO A 133 -6.08 -14.15 -16.60
N PRO A 134 -5.99 -13.32 -17.66
CA PRO A 134 -5.19 -13.67 -18.83
C PRO A 134 -3.69 -13.72 -18.51
N LEU A 135 -3.18 -12.86 -17.61
CA LEU A 135 -1.79 -12.93 -17.20
C LEU A 135 -1.50 -14.23 -16.43
N ALA A 136 -2.38 -14.64 -15.54
CA ALA A 136 -2.26 -15.91 -14.83
C ALA A 136 -2.26 -17.11 -15.79
N SER A 137 -3.14 -17.10 -16.81
CA SER A 137 -3.18 -18.18 -17.82
C SER A 137 -1.90 -18.26 -18.64
N VAL A 138 -1.29 -17.13 -18.97
CA VAL A 138 0.03 -17.08 -19.63
C VAL A 138 1.09 -17.63 -18.68
N MET A 139 1.09 -17.24 -17.42
CA MET A 139 2.07 -17.73 -16.43
C MET A 139 1.99 -19.24 -16.21
N LEU A 140 0.77 -19.81 -16.17
CA LEU A 140 0.58 -21.26 -16.06
C LEU A 140 1.10 -22.03 -17.29
N SER A 141 1.22 -21.39 -18.45
CA SER A 141 1.81 -21.97 -19.65
C SER A 141 3.35 -21.88 -19.68
N VAL A 142 3.94 -21.11 -18.76
CA VAL A 142 5.38 -20.89 -18.67
C VAL A 142 6.02 -22.06 -17.91
N GLY A 143 7.01 -22.70 -18.52
CA GLY A 143 7.73 -23.81 -17.86
C GLY A 143 8.70 -23.30 -16.77
N PRO A 144 9.17 -24.20 -15.87
CA PRO A 144 10.00 -23.81 -14.71
C PRO A 144 11.26 -23.02 -15.05
N ALA A 145 11.89 -23.30 -16.20
CA ALA A 145 13.09 -22.54 -16.64
C ALA A 145 12.76 -21.10 -16.98
N ALA A 146 11.63 -20.83 -17.65
CA ALA A 146 11.21 -19.48 -17.97
C ALA A 146 10.67 -18.74 -16.73
N GLU A 147 10.03 -19.46 -15.80
CA GLU A 147 9.64 -18.91 -14.50
C GLU A 147 10.86 -18.44 -13.70
N PHE A 148 11.92 -19.24 -13.62
CA PHE A 148 13.20 -18.84 -13.02
C PHE A 148 13.76 -17.57 -13.68
N LEU A 149 13.72 -17.47 -15.01
CA LEU A 149 14.19 -16.28 -15.74
C LEU A 149 13.31 -15.06 -15.44
N LEU A 150 12.00 -15.23 -15.32
CA LEU A 150 11.09 -14.13 -14.94
C LEU A 150 11.38 -13.63 -13.53
N MET A 151 11.60 -14.54 -12.56
CA MET A 151 11.98 -14.15 -11.19
C MET A 151 13.32 -13.41 -11.18
N THR A 152 14.31 -13.91 -11.93
CA THR A 152 15.62 -13.26 -12.09
C THR A 152 15.48 -11.90 -12.74
N LEU A 153 14.66 -11.77 -13.78
CA LEU A 153 14.36 -10.48 -14.43
C LEU A 153 13.72 -9.50 -13.44
N ALA A 154 12.77 -9.94 -12.62
CA ALA A 154 12.15 -9.10 -11.60
C ALA A 154 13.19 -8.55 -10.60
N LEU A 155 14.12 -9.39 -10.12
CA LEU A 155 15.21 -8.97 -9.24
C LEU A 155 16.14 -7.97 -9.93
N VAL A 156 16.47 -8.17 -11.21
CA VAL A 156 17.29 -7.21 -11.99
C VAL A 156 16.54 -5.90 -12.17
N VAL A 157 15.24 -5.93 -12.51
CA VAL A 157 14.42 -4.71 -12.65
C VAL A 157 14.40 -3.93 -11.35
N VAL A 158 14.22 -4.58 -10.20
CA VAL A 158 14.28 -3.94 -8.89
C VAL A 158 15.62 -3.22 -8.69
N THR A 159 16.77 -3.86 -9.02
CA THR A 159 18.09 -3.22 -8.87
C THR A 159 18.30 -2.02 -9.78
N VAL A 160 17.68 -2.02 -10.96
CA VAL A 160 17.81 -0.92 -11.94
C VAL A 160 16.89 0.24 -11.60
N VAL A 161 15.66 -0.05 -11.15
CA VAL A 161 14.63 0.95 -10.87
C VAL A 161 14.82 1.60 -9.50
N THR A 162 15.42 0.90 -8.55
CA THR A 162 15.68 1.46 -7.21
C THR A 162 16.63 2.67 -7.33
N GLY A 163 16.20 3.82 -6.81
CA GLY A 163 17.02 5.04 -6.79
C GLY A 163 18.31 4.85 -6.00
N GLY A 164 19.39 5.51 -6.42
CA GLY A 164 20.69 5.49 -5.75
C GLY A 164 21.72 4.56 -6.42
N SER A 165 22.52 3.85 -5.59
CA SER A 165 23.62 3.01 -6.11
C SER A 165 23.13 1.62 -6.54
N ARG A 166 23.24 1.29 -7.83
CA ARG A 166 22.92 -0.04 -8.39
C ARG A 166 23.73 -1.16 -7.73
N ILE A 167 24.99 -0.86 -7.34
CA ILE A 167 25.85 -1.81 -6.64
C ILE A 167 25.25 -2.16 -5.28
N LYS A 168 24.84 -1.15 -4.50
CA LYS A 168 24.18 -1.40 -3.20
C LYS A 168 22.87 -2.16 -3.36
N ALA A 169 22.05 -1.85 -4.38
CA ALA A 169 20.83 -2.58 -4.66
C ALA A 169 21.12 -4.05 -5.00
N GLY A 170 22.11 -4.32 -5.85
CA GLY A 170 22.58 -5.69 -6.15
C GLY A 170 23.09 -6.44 -4.91
N MET A 171 23.86 -5.76 -4.05
CA MET A 171 24.30 -6.35 -2.76
C MET A 171 23.12 -6.72 -1.86
N MET A 172 22.07 -5.89 -1.80
CA MET A 172 20.87 -6.19 -1.02
C MET A 172 20.08 -7.37 -1.59
N VAL A 173 20.00 -7.50 -2.93
CA VAL A 173 19.40 -8.69 -3.55
C VAL A 173 20.19 -9.94 -3.17
N CYS A 174 21.52 -9.91 -3.26
CA CYS A 174 22.36 -11.05 -2.84
C CYS A 174 22.19 -11.36 -1.34
N ALA A 175 22.13 -10.35 -0.48
CA ALA A 175 21.87 -10.54 0.95
C ALA A 175 20.51 -11.18 1.21
N GLY A 176 19.46 -10.72 0.49
CA GLY A 176 18.13 -11.32 0.58
C GLY A 176 18.10 -12.79 0.15
N LEU A 177 18.78 -13.13 -0.95
CA LEU A 177 18.92 -14.51 -1.43
C LEU A 177 19.68 -15.40 -0.42
N LEU A 178 20.74 -14.88 0.21
CA LEU A 178 21.46 -15.59 1.27
C LEU A 178 20.55 -15.84 2.48
N ILE A 179 19.79 -14.85 2.93
CA ILE A 179 18.82 -15.00 4.02
C ILE A 179 17.76 -16.03 3.65
N ALA A 180 17.23 -15.98 2.43
CA ALA A 180 16.22 -16.94 1.95
C ALA A 180 16.76 -18.37 1.83
N SER A 181 18.08 -18.55 1.71
CA SER A 181 18.71 -19.88 1.63
C SER A 181 19.01 -20.50 3.00
N MET A 182 18.79 -19.77 4.11
CA MET A 182 18.95 -20.32 5.46
C MET A 182 17.85 -21.31 5.79
N GLY A 183 18.18 -22.36 6.54
CA GLY A 183 17.23 -23.38 6.99
C GLY A 183 17.52 -24.77 6.42
N ILE A 184 16.58 -25.68 6.60
CA ILE A 184 16.69 -27.05 6.07
C ILE A 184 16.22 -27.07 4.62
N ASP A 185 17.06 -27.57 3.74
CA ASP A 185 16.72 -27.78 2.33
C ASP A 185 15.62 -28.85 2.18
N PHE A 186 14.51 -28.50 1.55
CA PHE A 186 13.35 -29.39 1.42
C PHE A 186 13.62 -30.64 0.59
N ILE A 187 14.62 -30.62 -0.30
CA ILE A 187 14.94 -31.75 -1.18
C ILE A 187 15.96 -32.69 -0.52
N THR A 188 17.01 -32.11 0.06
CA THR A 188 18.15 -32.87 0.60
C THR A 188 18.06 -33.07 2.11
N ALA A 189 17.15 -32.39 2.81
CA ALA A 189 17.04 -32.31 4.27
C ALA A 189 18.34 -31.88 4.98
N VAL A 190 19.28 -31.26 4.25
CA VAL A 190 20.55 -30.75 4.80
C VAL A 190 20.34 -29.32 5.33
N PRO A 191 20.75 -29.02 6.58
CA PRO A 191 20.68 -27.67 7.10
C PRO A 191 21.71 -26.77 6.41
N ARG A 192 21.25 -25.60 5.93
CA ARG A 192 22.07 -24.56 5.29
C ARG A 192 22.15 -23.35 6.20
N PHE A 193 23.34 -22.87 6.49
CA PHE A 193 23.59 -21.65 7.27
C PHE A 193 22.85 -21.59 8.64
N SER A 194 22.62 -22.76 9.27
CA SER A 194 21.96 -22.84 10.58
C SER A 194 22.90 -22.57 11.75
N PHE A 195 24.23 -22.59 11.52
CA PHE A 195 25.27 -22.34 12.53
C PHE A 195 25.10 -23.16 13.82
N GLY A 196 24.42 -24.31 13.74
CA GLY A 196 24.10 -25.16 14.89
C GLY A 196 22.91 -24.67 15.74
N MET A 197 22.23 -23.61 15.35
CA MET A 197 21.04 -23.10 16.03
C MET A 197 19.78 -23.83 15.54
N ILE A 198 19.00 -24.38 16.46
CA ILE A 198 17.76 -25.10 16.16
C ILE A 198 16.71 -24.17 15.56
N GLU A 199 16.66 -22.95 16.04
CA GLU A 199 15.74 -21.90 15.62
C GLU A 199 15.90 -21.54 14.13
N LEU A 200 17.15 -21.63 13.62
CA LEU A 200 17.45 -21.40 12.20
C LEU A 200 17.16 -22.63 11.32
N GLY A 201 16.78 -23.77 11.89
CA GLY A 201 16.36 -24.95 11.11
C GLY A 201 15.18 -24.66 10.18
N ASN A 202 14.23 -23.85 10.62
CA ASN A 202 13.08 -23.39 9.82
C ASN A 202 13.38 -22.16 8.96
N GLY A 203 14.64 -21.70 8.93
CA GLY A 203 15.04 -20.46 8.27
C GLY A 203 14.62 -19.21 9.03
N ILE A 204 14.75 -18.07 8.37
CA ILE A 204 14.29 -16.77 8.91
C ILE A 204 12.85 -16.53 8.42
N SER A 205 11.94 -16.33 9.37
CA SER A 205 10.53 -16.01 9.07
C SER A 205 10.44 -14.77 8.18
N PHE A 206 9.85 -14.92 6.99
CA PHE A 206 9.60 -13.80 6.08
C PHE A 206 8.76 -12.72 6.75
N THR A 207 7.78 -13.12 7.56
CA THR A 207 6.92 -12.20 8.31
C THR A 207 7.72 -11.38 9.32
N ALA A 208 8.58 -12.01 10.13
CA ALA A 208 9.41 -11.29 11.10
C ALA A 208 10.38 -10.32 10.40
N LEU A 209 11.00 -10.76 9.30
CA LEU A 209 11.88 -9.92 8.48
C LEU A 209 11.13 -8.70 7.91
N ALA A 210 9.95 -8.92 7.33
CA ALA A 210 9.14 -7.86 6.76
C ALA A 210 8.66 -6.85 7.82
N LEU A 211 8.26 -7.33 9.00
CA LEU A 211 7.86 -6.49 10.12
C LEU A 211 9.01 -5.62 10.66
N GLY A 212 10.23 -6.19 10.75
CA GLY A 212 11.42 -5.44 11.15
C GLY A 212 11.79 -4.37 10.12
N LEU A 213 12.03 -4.79 8.86
CA LEU A 213 12.50 -3.90 7.79
C LEU A 213 11.50 -2.79 7.44
N PHE A 214 10.22 -3.07 7.46
CA PHE A 214 9.20 -2.11 7.00
C PHE A 214 8.36 -1.53 8.14
N GLY A 215 7.98 -2.33 9.14
CA GLY A 215 7.14 -1.86 10.25
C GLY A 215 7.92 -1.08 11.29
N VAL A 216 8.85 -1.74 11.95
CA VAL A 216 9.60 -1.13 13.07
C VAL A 216 10.53 -0.02 12.58
N SER A 217 11.24 -0.24 11.46
CA SER A 217 12.13 0.76 10.89
C SER A 217 11.40 2.06 10.51
N GLU A 218 10.19 1.97 9.91
CA GLU A 218 9.38 3.15 9.56
C GLU A 218 8.96 3.95 10.79
N ILE A 219 8.56 3.25 11.88
CA ILE A 219 8.19 3.90 13.14
C ILE A 219 9.39 4.63 13.74
N LEU A 220 10.57 4.01 13.75
CA LEU A 220 11.80 4.62 14.30
C LEU A 220 12.24 5.84 13.49
N LEU A 221 12.24 5.75 12.16
CA LEU A 221 12.54 6.88 11.26
C LEU A 221 11.56 8.03 11.43
N SER A 222 10.30 7.72 11.72
CA SER A 222 9.25 8.72 11.91
C SER A 222 9.38 9.46 13.24
N VAL A 223 9.86 8.79 14.29
CA VAL A 223 10.16 9.45 15.59
C VAL A 223 11.22 10.54 15.42
N GLU A 224 12.21 10.32 14.55
CA GLU A 224 13.29 11.29 14.30
C GLU A 224 12.78 12.57 13.60
N ARG A 225 11.71 12.48 12.81
CA ARG A 225 11.22 13.57 11.91
C ARG A 225 10.11 14.43 12.48
N LEU A 226 9.92 14.48 13.79
CA LEU A 226 8.82 15.20 14.43
C LEU A 226 8.77 16.68 14.06
N SER A 227 7.60 17.15 13.65
CA SER A 227 7.32 18.55 13.29
C SER A 227 6.24 19.14 14.20
N THR A 228 6.34 20.46 14.47
CA THR A 228 5.42 21.23 15.35
C THR A 228 4.41 22.08 14.56
N ILE A 229 4.16 21.78 13.29
CA ILE A 229 3.24 22.58 12.43
C ILE A 229 1.79 22.39 12.89
N LYS A 230 1.04 23.51 13.01
CA LYS A 230 -0.38 23.47 13.37
C LYS A 230 -1.23 23.14 12.12
N PRO A 231 -2.26 22.26 12.22
CA PRO A 231 -3.11 21.92 11.10
C PRO A 231 -4.01 23.10 10.68
N ILE A 232 -4.24 23.22 9.37
CA ILE A 232 -5.27 24.09 8.80
C ILE A 232 -6.60 23.35 8.90
N ILE A 233 -7.55 23.89 9.65
CA ILE A 233 -8.86 23.24 9.87
C ILE A 233 -9.83 23.74 8.79
N PRO A 234 -10.31 22.87 7.86
CA PRO A 234 -11.30 23.27 6.86
C PRO A 234 -12.67 23.50 7.50
N THR A 235 -13.44 24.44 6.95
CA THR A 235 -14.86 24.61 7.31
C THR A 235 -15.72 23.66 6.47
N PHE A 236 -16.78 23.10 7.03
CA PHE A 236 -17.66 22.14 6.36
C PHE A 236 -18.26 22.65 5.03
N ARG A 237 -18.54 23.97 4.95
CA ARG A 237 -19.06 24.61 3.73
C ARG A 237 -18.05 24.68 2.58
N SER A 238 -16.75 24.53 2.86
CA SER A 238 -15.67 24.57 1.86
C SER A 238 -15.27 23.20 1.31
N LEU A 239 -15.95 22.12 1.70
CA LEU A 239 -15.58 20.75 1.29
C LEU A 239 -15.95 20.42 -0.17
N LEU A 240 -16.80 21.20 -0.82
CA LEU A 240 -17.15 20.96 -2.21
C LEU A 240 -16.19 21.70 -3.14
N PRO A 241 -15.62 21.04 -4.14
CA PRO A 241 -14.81 21.70 -5.15
C PRO A 241 -15.72 22.53 -6.07
N THR A 242 -15.20 23.60 -6.59
CA THR A 242 -15.92 24.41 -7.60
C THR A 242 -16.01 23.65 -8.92
N THR A 243 -17.00 24.00 -9.76
CA THR A 243 -17.14 23.41 -11.11
C THR A 243 -15.88 23.61 -11.97
N ARG A 244 -15.15 24.71 -11.77
CA ARG A 244 -13.88 24.97 -12.45
C ARG A 244 -12.80 23.99 -11.99
N GLU A 245 -12.66 23.80 -10.69
CA GLU A 245 -11.69 22.87 -10.11
C GLU A 245 -11.95 21.43 -10.58
N LEU A 246 -13.22 20.99 -10.67
CA LEU A 246 -13.59 19.69 -11.21
C LEU A 246 -13.20 19.54 -12.69
N LYS A 247 -13.44 20.58 -13.49
CA LYS A 247 -13.03 20.57 -14.91
C LYS A 247 -11.51 20.54 -15.05
N ASP A 248 -10.80 21.35 -14.26
CA ASP A 248 -9.34 21.46 -14.30
C ASP A 248 -8.67 20.16 -13.78
N SER A 249 -9.36 19.37 -12.93
CA SER A 249 -8.85 18.09 -12.41
C SER A 249 -9.13 16.88 -13.32
N ALA A 250 -10.14 16.93 -14.19
CA ALA A 250 -10.63 15.76 -14.92
C ALA A 250 -9.54 15.11 -15.81
N ALA A 251 -8.83 15.90 -16.63
CA ALA A 251 -7.77 15.38 -17.47
C ALA A 251 -6.52 14.92 -16.68
N PRO A 252 -6.05 15.66 -15.64
CA PRO A 252 -5.03 15.18 -14.71
C PRO A 252 -5.40 13.86 -14.03
N ILE A 253 -6.64 13.67 -13.59
CA ILE A 253 -7.12 12.40 -13.03
C ILE A 253 -6.97 11.26 -14.05
N GLY A 254 -7.40 11.45 -15.30
CA GLY A 254 -7.26 10.42 -16.34
C GLY A 254 -5.80 10.05 -16.61
N ARG A 255 -4.90 11.03 -16.72
CA ARG A 255 -3.47 10.78 -16.94
C ARG A 255 -2.79 10.18 -15.70
N GLY A 256 -3.13 10.67 -14.51
CA GLY A 256 -2.65 10.12 -13.25
C GLY A 256 -3.05 8.65 -13.08
N THR A 257 -4.29 8.30 -13.44
CA THR A 257 -4.76 6.90 -13.44
C THR A 257 -3.88 6.02 -14.34
N LEU A 258 -3.62 6.46 -15.57
CA LEU A 258 -2.80 5.69 -16.51
C LEU A 258 -1.35 5.53 -16.02
N ILE A 259 -0.76 6.62 -15.57
CA ILE A 259 0.62 6.61 -15.02
C ILE A 259 0.68 5.68 -13.81
N GLY A 260 -0.19 5.86 -12.83
CA GLY A 260 -0.21 5.03 -11.63
C GLY A 260 -0.43 3.55 -11.95
N PHE A 261 -1.35 3.24 -12.86
CA PHE A 261 -1.62 1.86 -13.29
C PHE A 261 -0.38 1.19 -13.89
N ILE A 262 0.32 1.87 -14.79
CA ILE A 262 1.54 1.33 -15.43
C ILE A 262 2.64 1.12 -14.41
N PHE A 263 2.88 2.10 -13.55
CA PHE A 263 3.96 2.02 -12.57
C PHE A 263 3.69 0.99 -11.45
N GLY A 264 2.44 0.76 -11.07
CA GLY A 264 2.09 -0.22 -10.04
C GLY A 264 2.30 -1.67 -10.48
N ILE A 265 2.19 -1.97 -11.79
CA ILE A 265 2.46 -3.32 -12.32
C ILE A 265 3.96 -3.66 -12.26
N ILE A 266 4.85 -2.67 -12.29
CA ILE A 266 6.29 -2.89 -12.35
C ILE A 266 6.84 -3.14 -10.94
N PRO A 267 7.35 -4.36 -10.64
CA PRO A 267 7.91 -4.66 -9.32
C PRO A 267 9.07 -3.72 -8.97
N GLY A 268 9.08 -3.24 -7.72
CA GLY A 268 10.12 -2.35 -7.20
C GLY A 268 9.93 -0.87 -7.54
N VAL A 269 8.94 -0.52 -8.34
CA VAL A 269 8.57 0.89 -8.57
C VAL A 269 7.65 1.35 -7.45
N SER A 270 8.13 2.30 -6.65
CA SER A 270 7.34 2.83 -5.53
C SER A 270 6.26 3.83 -5.98
N HIS A 271 5.24 4.00 -5.16
CA HIS A 271 4.23 5.06 -5.31
C HIS A 271 4.89 6.45 -5.49
N VAL A 272 6.03 6.70 -4.84
CA VAL A 272 6.77 7.95 -4.94
C VAL A 272 7.11 8.25 -6.41
N ILE A 273 7.63 7.26 -7.15
CA ILE A 273 8.00 7.46 -8.55
C ILE A 273 6.77 7.79 -9.39
N SER A 274 5.66 7.08 -9.21
CA SER A 274 4.43 7.33 -9.98
C SER A 274 3.87 8.73 -9.72
N THR A 275 3.86 9.20 -8.48
CA THR A 275 3.36 10.53 -8.11
C THR A 275 4.27 11.64 -8.64
N PHE A 276 5.59 11.47 -8.55
CA PHE A 276 6.56 12.44 -9.10
C PHE A 276 6.48 12.53 -10.63
N VAL A 277 6.38 11.38 -11.32
CA VAL A 277 6.21 11.35 -12.78
C VAL A 277 4.91 12.00 -13.18
N SER A 278 3.81 11.71 -12.48
CA SER A 278 2.52 12.35 -12.74
C SER A 278 2.61 13.88 -12.59
N TYR A 279 3.22 14.36 -11.52
CA TYR A 279 3.43 15.79 -11.30
C TYR A 279 4.28 16.44 -12.42
N ALA A 280 5.38 15.79 -12.80
CA ALA A 280 6.26 16.29 -13.84
C ALA A 280 5.55 16.35 -15.20
N VAL A 281 4.75 15.34 -15.53
CA VAL A 281 3.94 15.32 -16.76
C VAL A 281 2.92 16.45 -16.74
N GLU A 282 2.14 16.58 -15.65
CA GLU A 282 1.15 17.66 -15.55
C GLU A 282 1.76 19.04 -15.68
N ARG A 283 2.89 19.29 -15.02
CA ARG A 283 3.62 20.57 -15.13
C ARG A 283 4.12 20.83 -16.54
N ARG A 284 4.62 19.79 -17.24
CA ARG A 284 5.19 19.93 -18.59
C ARG A 284 4.14 20.25 -19.65
N ILE A 285 2.94 19.68 -19.53
CA ILE A 285 1.84 19.86 -20.51
C ILE A 285 0.92 21.02 -20.16
N SER A 286 1.05 21.58 -18.95
CA SER A 286 0.25 22.72 -18.51
C SER A 286 0.52 23.97 -19.37
N LYS A 287 -0.54 24.72 -19.62
CA LYS A 287 -0.44 26.07 -20.21
C LYS A 287 0.07 27.10 -19.19
N HIS A 288 0.05 26.77 -17.90
CA HIS A 288 0.43 27.62 -16.78
C HIS A 288 1.39 26.88 -15.82
N PRO A 289 2.60 26.49 -16.29
CA PRO A 289 3.56 25.75 -15.48
C PRO A 289 4.07 26.56 -14.26
N GLU A 290 3.92 27.88 -14.28
CA GLU A 290 4.28 28.80 -13.19
C GLU A 290 3.34 28.74 -11.99
N GLU A 291 2.16 28.13 -12.12
CA GLU A 291 1.20 27.92 -11.03
C GLU A 291 1.56 26.70 -10.18
N PHE A 292 2.37 25.77 -10.71
CA PHE A 292 2.83 24.61 -9.96
C PHE A 292 3.75 25.02 -8.81
N GLY A 293 3.52 24.45 -7.64
CA GLY A 293 4.11 24.89 -6.37
C GLY A 293 3.41 26.08 -5.73
N LYS A 294 2.30 26.57 -6.33
CA LYS A 294 1.49 27.68 -5.82
C LYS A 294 0.01 27.31 -5.68
N GLY A 295 -0.33 26.03 -5.67
CA GLY A 295 -1.70 25.55 -5.52
C GLY A 295 -2.39 25.26 -6.86
N ALA A 296 -1.68 24.69 -7.83
CA ALA A 296 -2.22 24.20 -9.08
C ALA A 296 -3.10 22.97 -8.84
N VAL A 297 -4.36 23.00 -9.31
CA VAL A 297 -5.29 21.87 -9.18
C VAL A 297 -4.73 20.61 -9.86
N ALA A 298 -4.13 20.75 -11.04
CA ALA A 298 -3.51 19.64 -11.76
C ALA A 298 -2.32 19.03 -11.01
N GLY A 299 -1.54 19.86 -10.28
CA GLY A 299 -0.41 19.44 -9.46
C GLY A 299 -0.82 18.65 -8.21
N LEU A 300 -2.09 18.72 -7.82
CA LEU A 300 -2.69 17.88 -6.78
C LEU A 300 -3.38 16.66 -7.39
N ALA A 301 -4.29 16.86 -8.35
CA ALA A 301 -5.20 15.84 -8.86
C ALA A 301 -4.46 14.67 -9.54
N GLY A 302 -3.50 14.97 -10.41
CA GLY A 302 -2.72 13.93 -11.12
C GLY A 302 -1.96 13.00 -10.19
N PRO A 303 -1.07 13.53 -9.32
CA PRO A 303 -0.30 12.72 -8.38
C PRO A 303 -1.16 11.91 -7.39
N GLU A 304 -2.22 12.50 -6.83
CA GLU A 304 -3.11 11.79 -5.91
C GLU A 304 -3.81 10.61 -6.60
N THR A 305 -4.26 10.83 -7.82
CA THR A 305 -4.85 9.76 -8.62
C THR A 305 -3.82 8.69 -8.94
N ALA A 306 -2.59 9.07 -9.30
CA ALA A 306 -1.52 8.12 -9.61
C ALA A 306 -1.14 7.29 -8.38
N ASN A 307 -1.12 7.88 -7.17
CA ASN A 307 -0.89 7.17 -5.92
C ASN A 307 -1.86 6.00 -5.75
N ASN A 308 -3.16 6.28 -5.81
CA ASN A 308 -4.19 5.25 -5.59
C ASN A 308 -4.32 4.27 -6.76
N ALA A 309 -4.06 4.69 -7.99
CA ALA A 309 -4.00 3.78 -9.12
C ALA A 309 -2.82 2.80 -9.00
N THR A 310 -1.67 3.25 -8.48
CA THR A 310 -0.51 2.38 -8.18
C THR A 310 -0.85 1.36 -7.09
N THR A 311 -1.64 1.75 -6.08
CA THR A 311 -2.10 0.86 -5.01
C THR A 311 -2.90 -0.31 -5.57
N GLY A 312 -3.89 -0.05 -6.43
CA GLY A 312 -4.74 -1.09 -7.02
C GLY A 312 -3.98 -1.97 -8.01
N SER A 313 -3.20 -1.38 -8.92
CA SER A 313 -2.44 -2.14 -9.93
C SER A 313 -1.25 -2.91 -9.34
N GLY A 314 -0.69 -2.45 -8.21
CA GLY A 314 0.36 -3.17 -7.47
C GLY A 314 -0.09 -4.50 -6.86
N MET A 315 -1.40 -4.76 -6.81
CA MET A 315 -1.94 -6.08 -6.46
C MET A 315 -1.77 -7.11 -7.58
N ILE A 316 -1.59 -6.69 -8.85
CA ILE A 316 -1.41 -7.62 -9.98
C ILE A 316 -0.15 -8.49 -9.79
N PRO A 317 1.05 -7.94 -9.59
CA PRO A 317 2.23 -8.74 -9.34
C PRO A 317 2.10 -9.64 -8.10
N LEU A 318 1.51 -9.15 -7.03
CA LEU A 318 1.30 -9.94 -5.81
C LEU A 318 0.41 -11.15 -6.07
N LEU A 319 -0.80 -10.92 -6.59
CA LEU A 319 -1.82 -11.97 -6.69
C LEU A 319 -1.55 -12.97 -7.84
N VAL A 320 -0.89 -12.50 -8.92
CA VAL A 320 -0.69 -13.30 -10.14
C VAL A 320 0.72 -13.89 -10.23
N LEU A 321 1.74 -13.14 -9.82
CA LEU A 321 3.13 -13.59 -9.90
C LEU A 321 3.70 -14.02 -8.54
N GLY A 322 3.01 -13.75 -7.43
CA GLY A 322 3.53 -13.97 -6.09
C GLY A 322 4.67 -13.02 -5.70
N ILE A 323 4.83 -11.90 -6.44
CA ILE A 323 5.91 -10.95 -6.23
C ILE A 323 5.33 -9.66 -5.63
N PRO A 324 5.72 -9.28 -4.40
CA PRO A 324 5.28 -8.02 -3.83
C PRO A 324 5.95 -6.85 -4.58
N ALA A 325 5.16 -6.06 -5.29
CA ALA A 325 5.66 -4.91 -6.05
C ALA A 325 5.94 -3.69 -5.16
N LEU A 326 5.25 -3.59 -4.04
CA LEU A 326 5.24 -2.44 -3.13
C LEU A 326 5.55 -2.91 -1.70
N PRO A 327 6.13 -2.07 -0.83
CA PRO A 327 6.38 -2.45 0.57
C PRO A 327 5.12 -2.97 1.28
N ALA A 328 3.97 -2.31 1.11
CA ALA A 328 2.71 -2.73 1.71
C ALA A 328 2.23 -4.11 1.20
N THR A 329 2.45 -4.43 -0.08
CA THR A 329 2.11 -5.75 -0.63
C THR A 329 3.01 -6.85 -0.07
N THR A 330 4.19 -6.52 0.49
CA THR A 330 5.03 -7.48 1.23
C THR A 330 4.36 -7.94 2.52
N ILE A 331 3.67 -7.05 3.24
CA ILE A 331 2.90 -7.44 4.44
C ILE A 331 1.66 -8.26 4.06
N LEU A 332 1.00 -7.93 2.95
CA LEU A 332 -0.10 -8.75 2.42
C LEU A 332 0.38 -10.14 2.02
N LEU A 333 1.56 -10.25 1.41
CA LEU A 333 2.21 -11.54 1.14
C LEU A 333 2.44 -12.33 2.44
N SER A 334 2.96 -11.66 3.48
CA SER A 334 3.15 -12.28 4.80
C SER A 334 1.85 -12.83 5.37
N ALA A 335 0.74 -12.08 5.24
CA ALA A 335 -0.58 -12.55 5.66
C ALA A 335 -1.03 -13.80 4.89
N MET A 336 -0.83 -13.83 3.58
CA MET A 336 -1.14 -15.02 2.77
C MET A 336 -0.30 -16.22 3.22
N MET A 337 1.00 -16.04 3.44
CA MET A 337 1.90 -17.10 3.90
C MET A 337 1.54 -17.63 5.31
N ILE A 338 1.12 -16.77 6.24
CA ILE A 338 0.64 -17.15 7.58
C ILE A 338 -0.55 -18.11 7.47
N HIS A 339 -1.41 -17.90 6.49
CA HIS A 339 -2.58 -18.75 6.23
C HIS A 339 -2.26 -19.94 5.30
N GLY A 340 -1.00 -20.18 4.94
CA GLY A 340 -0.60 -21.26 4.05
C GLY A 340 -1.03 -21.08 2.59
N ILE A 341 -1.42 -19.84 2.21
CA ILE A 341 -1.86 -19.50 0.85
C ILE A 341 -0.65 -19.02 0.06
N GLN A 342 -0.37 -19.69 -1.05
CA GLN A 342 0.66 -19.25 -1.97
C GLN A 342 0.05 -18.30 -3.02
N PRO A 343 0.47 -17.03 -3.07
CA PRO A 343 0.08 -16.15 -4.17
C PRO A 343 0.77 -16.60 -5.46
N GLY A 344 0.12 -16.36 -6.57
CA GLY A 344 0.64 -16.79 -7.86
C GLY A 344 -0.47 -17.15 -8.83
N PRO A 345 -0.14 -17.68 -10.02
CA PRO A 345 -1.12 -17.90 -11.08
C PRO A 345 -2.17 -18.97 -10.72
N GLN A 346 -1.86 -19.87 -9.77
CA GLN A 346 -2.78 -20.91 -9.29
C GLN A 346 -3.82 -20.34 -8.30
N LEU A 347 -3.58 -19.19 -7.67
CA LEU A 347 -4.48 -18.60 -6.68
C LEU A 347 -5.91 -18.43 -7.22
N ILE A 348 -6.06 -18.09 -8.50
CA ILE A 348 -7.38 -17.90 -9.14
C ILE A 348 -8.17 -19.22 -9.20
N SER A 349 -7.50 -20.35 -9.38
CA SER A 349 -8.13 -21.67 -9.50
C SER A 349 -8.27 -22.40 -8.16
N GLU A 350 -7.29 -22.28 -7.27
CA GLU A 350 -7.28 -22.97 -5.99
C GLU A 350 -8.06 -22.25 -4.90
N HIS A 351 -8.02 -20.90 -4.90
CA HIS A 351 -8.66 -20.04 -3.91
C HIS A 351 -9.42 -18.88 -4.56
N PRO A 352 -10.42 -19.16 -5.44
CA PRO A 352 -11.16 -18.12 -6.15
C PRO A 352 -11.90 -17.16 -5.20
N GLU A 353 -12.37 -17.65 -4.06
CA GLU A 353 -13.04 -16.86 -3.03
C GLU A 353 -12.12 -15.78 -2.44
N ILE A 354 -10.83 -16.11 -2.28
CA ILE A 354 -9.83 -15.17 -1.77
C ILE A 354 -9.46 -14.16 -2.85
N PHE A 355 -9.13 -14.64 -4.06
CA PHE A 355 -8.72 -13.79 -5.17
C PHE A 355 -9.82 -12.76 -5.52
N TRP A 356 -11.03 -13.23 -5.78
CA TRP A 356 -12.15 -12.37 -6.15
C TRP A 356 -12.73 -11.60 -4.98
N GLY A 357 -12.66 -12.16 -3.76
CA GLY A 357 -13.03 -11.48 -2.52
C GLY A 357 -12.16 -10.26 -2.26
N VAL A 358 -10.83 -10.37 -2.43
CA VAL A 358 -9.90 -9.24 -2.32
C VAL A 358 -10.21 -8.20 -3.40
N ILE A 359 -10.40 -8.59 -4.67
CA ILE A 359 -10.76 -7.64 -5.74
C ILE A 359 -12.07 -6.91 -5.42
N ALA A 360 -13.12 -7.63 -5.02
CA ALA A 360 -14.39 -7.03 -4.64
C ALA A 360 -14.25 -6.10 -3.43
N SER A 361 -13.39 -6.46 -2.45
CA SER A 361 -13.14 -5.62 -1.29
C SER A 361 -12.46 -4.29 -1.63
N LEU A 362 -11.64 -4.25 -2.68
CA LEU A 362 -11.04 -3.01 -3.17
C LEU A 362 -12.12 -2.04 -3.72
N TYR A 363 -13.16 -2.54 -4.40
CA TYR A 363 -14.29 -1.71 -4.84
C TYR A 363 -15.10 -1.19 -3.66
N VAL A 364 -15.49 -2.08 -2.74
CA VAL A 364 -16.27 -1.72 -1.54
C VAL A 364 -15.46 -0.78 -0.65
N GLY A 365 -14.20 -1.10 -0.40
CA GLY A 365 -13.29 -0.28 0.39
C GLY A 365 -13.08 1.11 -0.21
N ASN A 366 -12.93 1.20 -1.54
CA ASN A 366 -12.75 2.48 -2.22
C ASN A 366 -13.99 3.39 -2.08
N LEU A 367 -15.20 2.80 -2.13
CA LEU A 367 -16.45 3.52 -1.86
C LEU A 367 -16.52 3.98 -0.39
N LEU A 368 -16.21 3.10 0.56
CA LEU A 368 -16.16 3.44 1.98
C LEU A 368 -15.16 4.57 2.25
N LEU A 369 -13.99 4.51 1.62
CA LEU A 369 -12.93 5.53 1.77
C LEU A 369 -13.33 6.88 1.20
N LEU A 370 -14.08 6.92 0.09
CA LEU A 370 -14.64 8.17 -0.41
C LEU A 370 -15.58 8.81 0.63
N ILE A 371 -16.42 8.00 1.28
CA ILE A 371 -17.33 8.47 2.34
C ILE A 371 -16.55 8.94 3.57
N LEU A 372 -15.53 8.19 3.98
CA LEU A 372 -14.73 8.53 5.16
C LEU A 372 -13.89 9.80 4.95
N ASN A 373 -13.30 9.97 3.78
CA ASN A 373 -12.34 11.04 3.52
C ASN A 373 -12.96 12.28 2.84
N LEU A 374 -14.26 12.28 2.51
CA LEU A 374 -14.95 13.45 1.99
C LEU A 374 -15.91 14.04 3.04
N PRO A 375 -17.07 13.43 3.36
CA PRO A 375 -17.98 14.04 4.35
C PRO A 375 -17.48 13.89 5.79
N LEU A 376 -16.73 12.83 6.13
CA LEU A 376 -16.29 12.55 7.50
C LEU A 376 -14.86 13.00 7.81
N VAL A 377 -14.17 13.65 6.87
CA VAL A 377 -12.79 14.11 7.03
C VAL A 377 -12.57 14.94 8.29
N GLY A 378 -13.56 15.72 8.72
CA GLY A 378 -13.51 16.52 9.94
C GLY A 378 -13.26 15.71 11.22
N LEU A 379 -13.68 14.45 11.27
CA LEU A 379 -13.40 13.55 12.39
C LEU A 379 -11.91 13.23 12.47
N PHE A 380 -11.30 12.93 11.33
CA PHE A 380 -9.89 12.56 11.25
C PHE A 380 -8.94 13.74 11.46
N VAL A 381 -9.34 14.95 11.08
CA VAL A 381 -8.54 16.17 11.34
C VAL A 381 -8.26 16.38 12.83
N ASN A 382 -9.17 15.96 13.72
CA ASN A 382 -8.94 16.05 15.17
C ASN A 382 -7.82 15.10 15.64
N LEU A 383 -7.55 14.01 14.95
CA LEU A 383 -6.45 13.09 15.25
C LEU A 383 -5.07 13.72 15.06
N LEU A 384 -4.96 14.73 14.17
CA LEU A 384 -3.72 15.48 13.94
C LEU A 384 -3.21 16.20 15.20
N ARG A 385 -4.03 16.31 16.24
CA ARG A 385 -3.64 16.89 17.53
C ARG A 385 -2.90 15.92 18.46
N ILE A 386 -2.92 14.61 18.14
CA ILE A 386 -2.25 13.59 18.97
C ILE A 386 -0.76 13.61 18.66
N PRO A 387 0.11 13.86 19.65
CA PRO A 387 1.56 13.87 19.42
C PRO A 387 2.09 12.46 19.12
N TYR A 388 2.84 12.34 18.04
CA TYR A 388 3.43 11.08 17.59
C TYR A 388 4.30 10.40 18.66
N SER A 389 4.97 11.18 19.50
CA SER A 389 5.78 10.69 20.62
C SER A 389 5.03 9.79 21.61
N ARG A 390 3.69 9.89 21.67
CA ARG A 390 2.85 8.98 22.46
C ARG A 390 2.42 7.74 21.70
N LEU A 391 2.27 7.86 20.38
CA LEU A 391 1.80 6.76 19.53
C LEU A 391 2.92 5.75 19.24
N ALA A 392 4.12 6.22 18.92
CA ALA A 392 5.23 5.36 18.51
C ALA A 392 5.56 4.24 19.53
N PRO A 393 5.69 4.50 20.85
CA PRO A 393 5.95 3.43 21.81
C PRO A 393 4.83 2.40 21.90
N ILE A 394 3.57 2.83 21.77
CA ILE A 394 2.41 1.94 21.82
C ILE A 394 2.43 1.01 20.59
N VAL A 395 2.67 1.56 19.40
CA VAL A 395 2.71 0.78 18.16
C VAL A 395 3.88 -0.20 18.17
N LEU A 396 5.07 0.22 18.62
CA LEU A 396 6.23 -0.68 18.77
C LEU A 396 5.93 -1.84 19.72
N LEU A 397 5.33 -1.56 20.87
CA LEU A 397 4.94 -2.60 21.84
C LEU A 397 3.96 -3.59 21.22
N LEU A 398 2.94 -3.09 20.51
CA LEU A 398 1.94 -3.93 19.85
C LEU A 398 2.55 -4.76 18.72
N CYS A 399 3.53 -4.23 17.96
CA CYS A 399 4.28 -5.00 16.95
C CYS A 399 5.04 -6.17 17.60
N ILE A 400 5.74 -5.93 18.71
CA ILE A 400 6.48 -6.97 19.44
C ILE A 400 5.54 -8.05 19.98
N ILE A 401 4.43 -7.65 20.61
CA ILE A 401 3.41 -8.59 21.11
C ILE A 401 2.83 -9.39 19.93
N GLY A 402 2.54 -8.73 18.81
CA GLY A 402 2.00 -9.35 17.62
C GLY A 402 2.90 -10.45 17.06
N VAL A 403 4.20 -10.14 16.88
CA VAL A 403 5.17 -11.12 16.38
C VAL A 403 5.29 -12.32 17.33
N TYR A 404 5.36 -12.06 18.62
CA TYR A 404 5.41 -13.14 19.62
C TYR A 404 4.15 -14.04 19.56
N SER A 405 2.99 -13.45 19.32
CA SER A 405 1.70 -14.18 19.26
C SER A 405 1.59 -15.13 18.06
N LEU A 406 2.35 -14.90 16.97
CA LEU A 406 2.30 -15.74 15.77
C LEU A 406 2.91 -17.12 16.03
N ASN A 407 4.12 -17.17 16.58
CA ASN A 407 4.89 -18.42 16.71
C ASN A 407 5.41 -18.67 18.14
N SER A 408 5.04 -17.86 19.11
CA SER A 408 5.54 -17.90 20.50
C SER A 408 7.07 -17.93 20.59
N SER A 409 7.76 -17.29 19.62
CA SER A 409 9.20 -17.36 19.43
C SER A 409 9.89 -16.05 19.85
N GLN A 410 10.78 -16.15 20.83
CA GLN A 410 11.66 -15.03 21.20
C GLN A 410 12.70 -14.74 20.11
N PHE A 411 13.08 -15.75 19.34
CA PHE A 411 13.99 -15.61 18.21
C PHE A 411 13.42 -14.71 17.13
N GLU A 412 12.12 -14.82 16.81
CA GLU A 412 11.46 -13.93 15.85
C GLU A 412 11.40 -12.48 16.33
N ILE A 413 11.22 -12.23 17.63
CA ILE A 413 11.35 -10.88 18.18
C ILE A 413 12.76 -10.33 17.95
N ALA A 414 13.80 -11.16 18.19
CA ALA A 414 15.18 -10.75 17.94
C ALA A 414 15.42 -10.42 16.46
N ILE A 415 14.83 -11.18 15.52
CA ILE A 415 14.86 -10.88 14.08
C ILE A 415 14.23 -9.52 13.79
N VAL A 416 13.02 -9.26 14.30
CA VAL A 416 12.31 -7.98 14.11
C VAL A 416 13.09 -6.79 14.63
N VAL A 417 13.78 -6.95 15.76
CA VAL A 417 14.58 -5.87 16.37
C VAL A 417 15.90 -5.67 15.64
N PHE A 418 16.48 -6.76 15.10
CA PHE A 418 17.75 -6.69 14.37
C PHE A 418 17.59 -6.06 12.98
N PHE A 419 16.52 -6.37 12.28
CA PHE A 419 16.23 -5.87 10.94
C PHE A 419 15.32 -4.63 10.99
#